data_ec8c173cb568fdf5241bc3061b4f8ab4
#
_entry.id   ec8c173cb568fdf5241bc3061b4f8ab4
#
_cell.length_a   1.000
_cell.length_b   1.000
_cell.length_c   1.000
_cell.angle_alpha   90.00
_cell.angle_beta   90.00
_cell.angle_gamma   90.00
#
_symmetry.space_group_name_H-M   'P 1'
#
loop_
_entity.id
_entity.type
_entity.pdbx_description
1 polymer ?
#
loop_
_entity_poly.entity_id
_entity_poly.type
_entity_poly.pdbx_seq_one_letter_code
_entity_poly.pdbx_strand_id
1 'polypeptide(L)'
;MNIKIIGSGSYIPEIKVTNQDFHKHMFLNEDGTPLTHSTEVIIGKFKSITGIEERRYADENLLTSDIAAIAAENAIIDAKIDRESIDYIILAHNFGDVKHGKIQADTVPSLATRVKNKLRIKNPKCVAY
;
A
#
# COMPACT_ATOMS: atom_id res chain seq x y z
N MET A 1 7.20 6.94 31.06
CA MET A 1 7.14 7.64 29.74
C MET A 1 5.69 7.52 29.27
N ASN A 2 5.03 8.63 28.95
CA ASN A 2 3.66 8.60 28.45
C ASN A 2 3.71 8.71 26.92
N ILE A 3 3.22 7.68 26.22
CA ILE A 3 3.10 7.67 24.76
C ILE A 3 1.67 8.08 24.41
N LYS A 4 1.52 8.98 23.44
CA LYS A 4 0.22 9.45 22.96
C LYS A 4 0.18 9.41 21.44
N ILE A 5 -0.89 8.83 20.87
CA ILE A 5 -1.22 9.00 19.46
C ILE A 5 -1.90 10.36 19.32
N ILE A 6 -1.37 11.22 18.46
CA ILE A 6 -1.85 12.61 18.26
C ILE A 6 -2.50 12.85 16.92
N GLY A 7 -2.36 11.92 15.98
CA GLY A 7 -3.02 11.97 14.68
C GLY A 7 -2.96 10.64 13.96
N SER A 8 -3.86 10.46 13.02
CA SER A 8 -3.96 9.30 12.15
C SER A 8 -4.28 9.72 10.71
N GLY A 9 -3.91 8.88 9.75
CA GLY A 9 -4.20 9.13 8.36
C GLY A 9 -4.16 7.85 7.54
N SER A 10 -4.97 7.81 6.51
CA SER A 10 -5.06 6.69 5.60
C SER A 10 -5.22 7.17 4.16
N TYR A 11 -4.93 6.28 3.22
CA TYR A 11 -5.27 6.40 1.83
C TYR A 11 -5.92 5.10 1.36
N ILE A 12 -7.11 5.20 0.85
CA ILE A 12 -7.84 4.07 0.24
C ILE A 12 -7.95 4.36 -1.25
N PRO A 13 -7.35 3.52 -2.12
CA PRO A 13 -7.44 3.69 -3.57
C PRO A 13 -8.89 3.70 -4.07
N GLU A 14 -9.14 4.41 -5.17
CA GLU A 14 -10.48 4.60 -5.70
C GLU A 14 -10.97 3.46 -6.60
N ILE A 15 -10.04 2.74 -7.27
CA ILE A 15 -10.39 1.68 -8.21
C ILE A 15 -10.97 0.50 -7.45
N LYS A 16 -12.25 0.27 -7.64
CA LYS A 16 -12.98 -0.83 -7.03
C LYS A 16 -12.92 -2.06 -7.91
N VAL A 17 -12.45 -3.18 -7.35
CA VAL A 17 -12.41 -4.49 -8.01
C VAL A 17 -13.24 -5.46 -7.19
N THR A 18 -14.34 -5.93 -7.76
CA THR A 18 -15.24 -6.91 -7.15
C THR A 18 -14.78 -8.35 -7.42
N ASN A 19 -15.32 -9.32 -6.70
CA ASN A 19 -15.03 -10.71 -6.99
C ASN A 19 -15.46 -11.12 -8.41
N GLN A 20 -16.51 -10.50 -8.97
CA GLN A 20 -17.00 -10.76 -10.33
C GLN A 20 -16.01 -10.30 -11.41
N ASP A 21 -15.19 -9.30 -11.14
CA ASP A 21 -14.21 -8.81 -12.10
C ASP A 21 -13.13 -9.87 -12.41
N PHE A 22 -13.00 -10.89 -11.55
CA PHE A 22 -12.11 -12.04 -11.78
C PHE A 22 -12.72 -13.14 -12.65
N HIS A 23 -13.95 -12.97 -13.18
CA HIS A 23 -14.64 -14.01 -13.95
C HIS A 23 -13.87 -14.46 -15.21
N LYS A 24 -13.07 -13.56 -15.79
CA LYS A 24 -12.24 -13.84 -16.96
C LYS A 24 -10.79 -14.22 -16.60
N HIS A 25 -10.47 -14.32 -15.30
CA HIS A 25 -9.12 -14.67 -14.85
C HIS A 25 -8.88 -16.17 -14.99
N MET A 26 -7.69 -16.53 -15.47
CA MET A 26 -7.19 -17.90 -15.42
C MET A 26 -6.44 -18.09 -14.09
N PHE A 27 -6.95 -18.96 -13.24
CA PHE A 27 -6.28 -19.31 -11.99
C PHE A 27 -5.39 -20.53 -12.21
N LEU A 28 -4.16 -20.43 -11.71
CA LEU A 28 -3.13 -21.45 -11.91
C LEU A 28 -2.75 -22.11 -10.58
N ASN A 29 -2.30 -23.35 -10.66
CA ASN A 29 -1.60 -24.08 -9.61
C ASN A 29 -0.16 -23.56 -9.48
N GLU A 30 0.56 -23.99 -8.46
CA GLU A 30 1.98 -23.64 -8.23
C GLU A 30 2.90 -24.05 -9.38
N ASP A 31 2.55 -25.11 -10.10
CA ASP A 31 3.27 -25.61 -11.26
C ASP A 31 2.93 -24.88 -12.57
N GLY A 32 2.06 -23.86 -12.51
CA GLY A 32 1.60 -23.10 -13.67
C GLY A 32 0.47 -23.75 -14.47
N THR A 33 -0.02 -24.92 -14.09
CA THR A 33 -1.19 -25.54 -14.74
C THR A 33 -2.50 -24.89 -14.31
N PRO A 34 -3.52 -24.81 -15.16
CA PRO A 34 -4.83 -24.28 -14.78
C PRO A 34 -5.46 -25.07 -13.63
N LEU A 35 -6.11 -24.35 -12.72
CA LEU A 35 -6.93 -25.00 -11.68
C LEU A 35 -8.10 -25.78 -12.32
N THR A 36 -8.38 -26.96 -11.78
CA THR A 36 -9.47 -27.85 -12.28
C THR A 36 -10.85 -27.35 -11.95
N HIS A 37 -11.00 -26.45 -10.96
CA HIS A 37 -12.28 -25.88 -10.60
C HIS A 37 -12.68 -24.77 -11.58
N SER A 38 -13.98 -24.63 -11.85
CA SER A 38 -14.44 -23.51 -12.65
C SER A 38 -14.19 -22.18 -11.94
N THR A 39 -14.06 -21.12 -12.72
CA THR A 39 -13.82 -19.75 -12.21
C THR A 39 -14.92 -19.32 -11.25
N GLU A 40 -16.19 -19.69 -11.50
CA GLU A 40 -17.34 -19.38 -10.64
C GLU A 40 -17.17 -20.00 -9.24
N VAL A 41 -16.71 -21.25 -9.19
CA VAL A 41 -16.46 -21.94 -7.90
C VAL A 41 -15.31 -21.25 -7.14
N ILE A 42 -14.25 -20.86 -7.84
CA ILE A 42 -13.12 -20.18 -7.23
C ILE A 42 -13.54 -18.81 -6.68
N ILE A 43 -14.25 -18.00 -7.47
CA ILE A 43 -14.76 -16.69 -7.08
C ILE A 43 -15.72 -16.79 -5.89
N GLY A 44 -16.61 -17.80 -5.89
CA GLY A 44 -17.51 -18.05 -4.78
C GLY A 44 -16.79 -18.31 -3.46
N LYS A 45 -15.59 -18.95 -3.52
CA LYS A 45 -14.74 -19.18 -2.34
C LYS A 45 -14.09 -17.91 -1.82
N PHE A 46 -13.87 -16.88 -2.63
CA PHE A 46 -13.23 -15.63 -2.17
C PHE A 46 -14.00 -15.03 -0.99
N LYS A 47 -15.32 -14.87 -1.14
CA LYS A 47 -16.16 -14.36 -0.05
C LYS A 47 -16.27 -15.34 1.11
N SER A 48 -16.51 -16.63 0.84
CA SER A 48 -16.74 -17.62 1.89
C SER A 48 -15.52 -17.88 2.77
N ILE A 49 -14.32 -17.81 2.21
CA ILE A 49 -13.04 -18.06 2.95
C ILE A 49 -12.50 -16.77 3.57
N THR A 50 -12.53 -15.66 2.85
CA THR A 50 -11.85 -14.41 3.24
C THR A 50 -12.78 -13.35 3.80
N GLY A 51 -14.09 -13.45 3.58
CA GLY A 51 -15.06 -12.40 3.84
C GLY A 51 -14.97 -11.20 2.88
N ILE A 52 -14.06 -11.25 1.89
CA ILE A 52 -13.79 -10.12 0.99
C ILE A 52 -14.72 -10.20 -0.22
N GLU A 53 -15.54 -9.17 -0.41
CA GLU A 53 -16.42 -9.02 -1.58
C GLU A 53 -15.81 -8.14 -2.66
N GLU A 54 -15.04 -7.15 -2.26
CA GLU A 54 -14.39 -6.19 -3.14
C GLU A 54 -13.04 -5.74 -2.58
N ARG A 55 -12.18 -5.24 -3.46
CA ARG A 55 -10.86 -4.70 -3.13
C ARG A 55 -10.71 -3.33 -3.74
N ARG A 56 -9.76 -2.56 -3.20
CA ARG A 56 -9.35 -1.28 -3.75
C ARG A 56 -7.96 -1.41 -4.34
N TYR A 57 -7.85 -1.16 -5.64
CA TYR A 57 -6.58 -1.20 -6.36
C TYR A 57 -6.04 0.21 -6.53
N ALA A 58 -4.73 0.33 -6.37
CA ALA A 58 -4.04 1.56 -6.67
C ALA A 58 -4.02 1.82 -8.19
N ASP A 59 -3.99 3.09 -8.57
CA ASP A 59 -3.69 3.48 -9.95
C ASP A 59 -2.28 2.98 -10.35
N GLU A 60 -2.10 2.62 -11.62
CA GLU A 60 -0.85 2.06 -12.16
C GLU A 60 0.35 3.00 -12.01
N ASN A 61 0.11 4.30 -11.88
CA ASN A 61 1.14 5.31 -11.69
C ASN A 61 1.52 5.52 -10.23
N LEU A 62 0.75 4.98 -9.28
CA LEU A 62 1.04 5.12 -7.85
C LEU A 62 1.95 4.00 -7.37
N LEU A 63 3.04 4.40 -6.74
CA LEU A 63 3.97 3.51 -6.05
C LEU A 63 3.60 3.40 -4.56
N THR A 64 4.15 2.40 -3.88
CA THR A 64 3.98 2.23 -2.43
C THR A 64 4.37 3.49 -1.65
N SER A 65 5.46 4.16 -2.07
CA SER A 65 5.89 5.43 -1.45
C SER A 65 4.91 6.59 -1.69
N ASP A 66 4.16 6.60 -2.80
CA ASP A 66 3.12 7.61 -3.06
C ASP A 66 1.95 7.44 -2.11
N ILE A 67 1.45 6.22 -2.02
CA ILE A 67 0.35 5.83 -1.13
C ILE A 67 0.69 6.14 0.33
N ALA A 68 1.90 5.76 0.76
CA ALA A 68 2.39 6.02 2.10
C ALA A 68 2.53 7.52 2.39
N ALA A 69 3.01 8.31 1.42
CA ALA A 69 3.14 9.75 1.58
C ALA A 69 1.77 10.45 1.71
N ILE A 70 0.76 10.03 0.92
CA ILE A 70 -0.60 10.57 1.05
C ILE A 70 -1.18 10.26 2.43
N ALA A 71 -1.07 9.02 2.89
CA ALA A 71 -1.54 8.63 4.23
C ALA A 71 -0.81 9.39 5.34
N ALA A 72 0.51 9.56 5.22
CA ALA A 72 1.32 10.30 6.19
C ALA A 72 0.97 11.80 6.20
N GLU A 73 0.74 12.42 5.04
CA GLU A 73 0.30 13.82 4.95
C GLU A 73 -1.05 14.01 5.67
N ASN A 74 -2.01 13.10 5.46
CA ASN A 74 -3.29 13.12 6.16
C ASN A 74 -3.11 13.00 7.68
N ALA A 75 -2.19 12.16 8.15
CA ALA A 75 -1.87 12.03 9.58
C ALA A 75 -1.24 13.31 10.15
N ILE A 76 -0.36 13.99 9.42
CA ILE A 76 0.27 15.25 9.82
C ILE A 76 -0.80 16.36 9.93
N ILE A 77 -1.73 16.42 8.97
CA ILE A 77 -2.84 17.38 8.98
C ILE A 77 -3.76 17.13 10.18
N ASP A 78 -4.13 15.87 10.43
CA ASP A 78 -4.98 15.48 11.57
C ASP A 78 -4.31 15.81 12.91
N ALA A 79 -3.00 15.53 13.02
CA ALA A 79 -2.20 15.86 14.20
C ALA A 79 -2.00 17.37 14.42
N LYS A 80 -2.20 18.19 13.38
CA LYS A 80 -1.96 19.65 13.38
C LYS A 80 -0.54 20.03 13.83
N ILE A 81 0.45 19.23 13.41
CA ILE A 81 1.87 19.45 13.71
C ILE A 81 2.60 20.07 12.52
N ASP A 82 3.71 20.73 12.82
CA ASP A 82 4.67 21.10 11.78
C ASP A 82 5.44 19.83 11.35
N ARG A 83 5.47 19.56 10.04
CA ARG A 83 6.23 18.43 9.48
C ARG A 83 7.72 18.47 9.81
N GLU A 84 8.28 19.65 10.02
CA GLU A 84 9.69 19.82 10.41
C GLU A 84 9.95 19.44 11.88
N SER A 85 8.89 19.22 12.69
CA SER A 85 9.02 18.71 14.06
C SER A 85 9.13 17.17 14.14
N ILE A 86 9.03 16.48 13.00
CA ILE A 86 9.10 15.00 12.96
C ILE A 86 10.56 14.56 13.08
N ASP A 87 10.83 13.71 14.06
CA ASP A 87 12.16 13.13 14.31
C ASP A 87 12.37 11.80 13.60
N TYR A 88 11.31 10.99 13.44
CA TYR A 88 11.40 9.66 12.85
C TYR A 88 10.26 9.36 11.88
N ILE A 89 10.60 8.71 10.79
CA ILE A 89 9.65 8.04 9.88
C ILE A 89 10.00 6.56 9.87
N ILE A 90 9.07 5.73 10.33
CA ILE A 90 9.21 4.27 10.31
C ILE A 90 8.16 3.73 9.36
N LEU A 91 8.60 3.04 8.30
CA LEU A 91 7.72 2.53 7.27
C LEU A 91 7.86 1.01 7.14
N ALA A 92 6.80 0.29 7.51
CA ALA A 92 6.71 -1.14 7.27
C ALA A 92 6.09 -1.41 5.89
N HIS A 93 6.70 -2.30 5.12
CA HIS A 93 6.21 -2.71 3.80
C HIS A 93 6.73 -4.11 3.43
N ASN A 94 6.08 -4.75 2.46
CA ASN A 94 6.51 -6.07 1.99
C ASN A 94 7.44 -6.02 0.77
N PHE A 95 7.13 -5.16 -0.23
CA PHE A 95 7.77 -5.23 -1.54
C PHE A 95 8.50 -3.95 -1.97
N GLY A 96 8.34 -2.84 -1.26
CA GLY A 96 8.89 -1.54 -1.71
C GLY A 96 8.12 -0.92 -2.87
N ASP A 97 8.81 -0.08 -3.65
CA ASP A 97 8.27 0.54 -4.86
C ASP A 97 8.46 -0.40 -6.05
N VAL A 98 7.36 -1.00 -6.51
CA VAL A 98 7.32 -1.82 -7.72
C VAL A 98 6.45 -1.09 -8.75
N LYS A 99 7.04 -0.74 -9.89
CA LYS A 99 6.30 -0.12 -11.00
C LYS A 99 5.36 -1.13 -11.66
N HIS A 100 4.20 -0.66 -12.11
CA HIS A 100 3.26 -1.50 -12.86
C HIS A 100 3.97 -2.25 -14.01
N GLY A 101 3.68 -3.54 -14.16
CA GLY A 101 4.30 -4.40 -15.15
C GLY A 101 5.78 -4.76 -14.90
N LYS A 102 6.34 -4.39 -13.75
CA LYS A 102 7.67 -4.81 -13.31
C LYS A 102 7.57 -5.76 -12.12
N ILE A 103 8.60 -6.59 -11.95
CA ILE A 103 8.70 -7.54 -10.82
C ILE A 103 9.80 -7.12 -9.84
N GLN A 104 10.61 -6.13 -10.20
CA GLN A 104 11.75 -5.69 -9.41
C GLN A 104 11.42 -4.39 -8.69
N ALA A 105 11.69 -4.37 -7.39
CA ALA A 105 11.63 -3.17 -6.57
C ALA A 105 12.98 -2.45 -6.55
N ASP A 106 12.95 -1.12 -6.52
CA ASP A 106 14.13 -0.34 -6.23
C ASP A 106 14.43 -0.41 -4.71
N THR A 107 15.64 -0.79 -4.37
CA THR A 107 16.07 -0.92 -2.96
C THR A 107 16.67 0.36 -2.39
N VAL A 108 17.19 1.24 -3.24
CA VAL A 108 17.86 2.49 -2.85
C VAL A 108 17.28 3.68 -3.64
N PRO A 109 16.96 4.80 -2.97
CA PRO A 109 16.91 5.02 -1.52
C PRO A 109 15.82 4.20 -0.84
N SER A 110 15.88 4.03 0.49
CA SER A 110 14.85 3.29 1.24
C SER A 110 13.46 3.90 1.03
N LEU A 111 12.44 3.08 1.17
CA LEU A 111 11.05 3.53 0.96
C LEU A 111 10.68 4.69 1.91
N ALA A 112 11.11 4.62 3.17
CA ALA A 112 10.89 5.69 4.14
C ALA A 112 11.60 6.99 3.74
N THR A 113 12.79 6.91 3.14
CA THR A 113 13.50 8.10 2.60
C THR A 113 12.73 8.71 1.43
N ARG A 114 12.12 7.90 0.57
CA ARG A 114 11.26 8.38 -0.52
C ARG A 114 10.03 9.10 0.04
N VAL A 115 9.39 8.54 1.08
CA VAL A 115 8.26 9.17 1.78
C VAL A 115 8.68 10.49 2.40
N LYS A 116 9.81 10.55 3.11
CA LYS A 116 10.37 11.81 3.65
C LYS A 116 10.51 12.89 2.57
N ASN A 117 11.07 12.50 1.42
CA ASN A 117 11.25 13.41 0.28
C ASN A 117 9.89 13.90 -0.26
N LYS A 118 8.92 13.00 -0.45
CA LYS A 118 7.57 13.35 -0.93
C LYS A 118 6.83 14.29 0.04
N LEU A 119 7.00 14.09 1.33
CA LEU A 119 6.49 14.97 2.39
C LEU A 119 7.25 16.32 2.47
N ARG A 120 8.34 16.47 1.72
CA ARG A 120 9.19 17.66 1.71
C ARG A 120 9.77 18.03 3.08
N ILE A 121 10.00 17.04 3.94
CA ILE A 121 10.61 17.23 5.25
C ILE A 121 12.11 17.51 5.06
N LYS A 122 12.54 18.71 5.43
CA LYS A 122 13.93 19.18 5.31
C LYS A 122 14.72 18.99 6.58
N ASN A 123 14.06 18.73 7.71
CA ASN A 123 14.71 18.51 8.99
C ASN A 123 15.81 17.45 8.87
N PRO A 124 17.11 17.83 9.06
CA PRO A 124 18.22 16.91 8.93
C PRO A 124 18.28 15.87 10.06
N LYS A 125 17.59 16.13 11.18
CA LYS A 125 17.48 15.21 12.32
C LYS A 125 16.42 14.15 12.11
N CYS A 126 15.48 14.34 11.18
CA CYS A 126 14.45 13.36 10.88
C CYS A 126 15.06 12.14 10.19
N VAL A 127 15.10 11.03 10.87
CA VAL A 127 15.63 9.75 10.37
C VAL A 127 14.50 8.94 9.73
N ALA A 128 14.79 8.29 8.61
CA ALA A 128 13.83 7.51 7.82
C ALA A 128 14.30 6.03 7.69
N TYR A 129 13.50 5.10 8.27
CA TYR A 129 13.77 3.66 8.34
C TYR A 129 12.81 2.84 7.48
#